data_e4122d04c2c62923a88741faddb5bf29
#
_entry.id   e4122d04c2c62923a88741faddb5bf29
#
_cell.length_a   1.000
_cell.length_b   1.000
_cell.length_c   1.000
_cell.angle_alpha   90.00
_cell.angle_beta   90.00
_cell.angle_gamma   90.00
#
_symmetry.space_group_name_H-M   'P 1'
#
loop_
_entity.id
_entity.type
_entity.pdbx_description
1 polymer ?
#
loop_
_entity_poly.entity_id
_entity_poly.type
_entity_poly.pdbx_seq_one_letter_code
_entity_poly.pdbx_strand_id
1 'polypeptide(L)'
;RWIWMRFIRERINKLAAELMVKSNRRALCAWIIENSIGLVVLGALAGFLALAEDVWNKDIMDGDQIGYALISSLSAIPGLTDFVRTVTHLGDPAAYVVMTLIMLTLFRHKHITRVIILNIINVGLLNLILKNILQRPRPLGPHLVAASGFSFPSGHAMGSLAFYGLFMYLIYLYVPNRKLRWAGMLLMAIIIGCIGMSRIYLGVHYTSDVLGGYFISLAYLIVYIRITRHYYDKQKEDLHD
;
A
#
# COMPACT_ATOMS: atom_id res chain seq x y z
N ARG A 1 13.15 30.08 10.77
CA ARG A 1 11.86 29.50 11.25
C ARG A 1 10.64 30.32 10.81
N TRP A 2 10.71 31.67 10.81
CA TRP A 2 9.57 32.56 10.47
C TRP A 2 9.23 32.63 8.98
N ILE A 3 10.20 32.47 8.09
CA ILE A 3 10.01 32.58 6.62
C ILE A 3 9.12 31.46 6.09
N TRP A 4 9.29 30.22 6.56
CA TRP A 4 8.47 29.07 6.14
C TRP A 4 7.02 29.16 6.61
N MET A 5 6.78 29.62 7.84
CA MET A 5 5.42 29.83 8.35
C MET A 5 4.68 30.95 7.60
N ARG A 6 5.40 32.00 7.22
CA ARG A 6 4.85 33.10 6.41
C ARG A 6 4.48 32.60 5.00
N PHE A 7 5.35 31.83 4.37
CA PHE A 7 5.11 31.24 3.04
C PHE A 7 3.90 30.27 3.06
N ILE A 8 3.82 29.40 4.06
CA ILE A 8 2.69 28.47 4.24
C ILE A 8 1.38 29.26 4.48
N ARG A 9 1.40 30.27 5.33
CA ARG A 9 0.24 31.11 5.63
C ARG A 9 -0.24 31.88 4.40
N GLU A 10 0.68 32.44 3.61
CA GLU A 10 0.35 33.13 2.36
C GLU A 10 -0.25 32.17 1.32
N ARG A 11 0.28 30.95 1.22
CA ARG A 11 -0.29 29.89 0.35
C ARG A 11 -1.67 29.44 0.79
N ILE A 12 -1.88 29.24 2.08
CA ILE A 12 -3.19 28.86 2.64
C ILE A 12 -4.20 30.00 2.43
N ASN A 13 -3.83 31.24 2.69
CA ASN A 13 -4.71 32.38 2.49
C ASN A 13 -5.03 32.62 1.01
N LYS A 14 -4.07 32.40 0.12
CA LYS A 14 -4.28 32.47 -1.33
C LYS A 14 -5.22 31.37 -1.80
N LEU A 15 -5.03 30.14 -1.33
CA LEU A 15 -5.94 28.99 -1.58
C LEU A 15 -7.33 29.24 -1.02
N ALA A 16 -7.45 29.74 0.20
CA ALA A 16 -8.73 30.08 0.82
C ALA A 16 -9.45 31.21 0.06
N ALA A 17 -8.72 32.24 -0.38
CA ALA A 17 -9.25 33.31 -1.20
C ALA A 17 -9.70 32.79 -2.60
N GLU A 18 -8.94 31.93 -3.25
CA GLU A 18 -9.30 31.31 -4.52
C GLU A 18 -10.53 30.41 -4.39
N LEU A 19 -10.67 29.67 -3.27
CA LEU A 19 -11.84 28.85 -2.95
C LEU A 19 -13.09 29.70 -2.62
N MET A 20 -12.93 30.81 -1.90
CA MET A 20 -14.03 31.71 -1.57
C MET A 20 -14.52 32.57 -2.76
N VAL A 21 -13.62 32.99 -3.63
CA VAL A 21 -13.99 33.83 -4.80
C VAL A 21 -14.64 33.04 -5.93
N LYS A 22 -14.41 31.71 -5.97
CA LYS A 22 -15.03 30.85 -6.99
C LYS A 22 -15.99 29.85 -6.36
N SER A 23 -17.24 30.27 -6.05
CA SER A 23 -18.38 29.39 -5.80
C SER A 23 -18.75 28.53 -7.05
N ASN A 24 -17.80 28.37 -7.97
CA ASN A 24 -17.99 27.62 -9.20
C ASN A 24 -17.56 26.18 -8.98
N ARG A 25 -18.51 25.25 -8.82
CA ARG A 25 -18.29 23.80 -8.70
C ARG A 25 -17.28 23.26 -9.73
N ARG A 26 -17.26 23.84 -10.95
CA ARG A 26 -16.31 23.45 -12.01
C ARG A 26 -14.85 23.75 -11.65
N ALA A 27 -14.58 24.91 -11.02
CA ALA A 27 -13.23 25.28 -10.62
C ALA A 27 -12.74 24.41 -9.44
N LEU A 28 -13.63 24.09 -8.49
CA LEU A 28 -13.33 23.18 -7.38
C LEU A 28 -13.04 21.76 -7.89
N CYS A 29 -13.89 21.24 -8.80
CA CYS A 29 -13.65 19.93 -9.41
C CYS A 29 -12.33 19.88 -10.19
N ALA A 30 -12.01 20.90 -10.97
CA ALA A 30 -10.74 20.99 -11.70
C ALA A 30 -9.54 20.99 -10.72
N TRP A 31 -9.60 21.77 -9.65
CA TRP A 31 -8.56 21.82 -8.62
C TRP A 31 -8.39 20.47 -7.90
N ILE A 32 -9.51 19.80 -7.53
CA ILE A 32 -9.49 18.46 -6.92
C ILE A 32 -8.83 17.44 -7.87
N ILE A 33 -9.18 17.46 -9.15
CA ILE A 33 -8.61 16.55 -10.16
C ILE A 33 -7.10 16.81 -10.30
N GLU A 34 -6.68 18.06 -10.39
CA GLU A 34 -5.29 18.45 -10.56
C GLU A 34 -4.42 18.08 -9.32
N ASN A 35 -5.01 18.17 -8.11
CA ASN A 35 -4.32 17.88 -6.86
C ASN A 35 -4.67 16.49 -6.29
N SER A 36 -5.48 15.69 -6.98
CA SER A 36 -6.02 14.41 -6.49
C SER A 36 -4.97 13.46 -5.94
N ILE A 37 -3.82 13.37 -6.59
CA ILE A 37 -2.73 12.48 -6.17
C ILE A 37 -2.12 12.96 -4.84
N GLY A 38 -1.90 14.25 -4.70
CA GLY A 38 -1.41 14.84 -3.45
C GLY A 38 -2.40 14.63 -2.30
N LEU A 39 -3.69 14.80 -2.56
CA LEU A 39 -4.75 14.58 -1.58
C LEU A 39 -4.83 13.10 -1.14
N VAL A 40 -4.66 12.15 -2.07
CA VAL A 40 -4.61 10.71 -1.75
C VAL A 40 -3.40 10.39 -0.88
N VAL A 41 -2.22 10.93 -1.19
CA VAL A 41 -1.01 10.75 -0.36
C VAL A 41 -1.22 11.33 1.04
N LEU A 42 -1.74 12.54 1.14
CA LEU A 42 -2.01 13.19 2.44
C LEU A 42 -3.05 12.42 3.24
N GLY A 43 -4.13 11.96 2.61
CA GLY A 43 -5.16 11.15 3.26
C GLY A 43 -4.62 9.80 3.75
N ALA A 44 -3.79 9.13 2.94
CA ALA A 44 -3.13 7.89 3.34
C ALA A 44 -2.16 8.10 4.52
N LEU A 45 -1.36 9.17 4.48
CA LEU A 45 -0.48 9.51 5.61
C LEU A 45 -1.27 9.87 6.87
N ALA A 46 -2.35 10.64 6.75
CA ALA A 46 -3.21 10.97 7.88
C ALA A 46 -3.86 9.72 8.49
N GLY A 47 -4.38 8.81 7.65
CA GLY A 47 -4.93 7.53 8.12
C GLY A 47 -3.88 6.65 8.81
N PHE A 48 -2.66 6.59 8.27
CA PHE A 48 -1.56 5.88 8.93
C PHE A 48 -1.19 6.51 10.28
N LEU A 49 -1.06 7.84 10.34
CA LEU A 49 -0.68 8.55 11.56
C LEU A 49 -1.73 8.41 12.66
N ALA A 50 -3.01 8.45 12.32
CA ALA A 50 -4.09 8.21 13.27
C ALA A 50 -3.99 6.80 13.90
N LEU A 51 -3.83 5.76 13.08
CA LEU A 51 -3.65 4.40 13.59
C LEU A 51 -2.33 4.23 14.37
N ALA A 52 -1.27 4.91 13.97
CA ALA A 52 0.02 4.87 14.66
C ALA A 52 -0.04 5.58 16.02
N GLU A 53 -0.83 6.63 16.16
CA GLU A 53 -1.10 7.32 17.42
C GLU A 53 -1.82 6.40 18.40
N ASP A 54 -2.90 5.73 17.98
CA ASP A 54 -3.63 4.75 18.80
C ASP A 54 -2.71 3.61 19.26
N VAL A 55 -1.86 3.10 18.34
CA VAL A 55 -0.87 2.06 18.67
C VAL A 55 0.16 2.56 19.69
N TRP A 56 0.63 3.80 19.56
CA TRP A 56 1.59 4.42 20.46
C TRP A 56 1.02 4.58 21.87
N ASN A 57 -0.24 4.99 21.96
CA ASN A 57 -0.98 5.15 23.20
C ASN A 57 -1.42 3.81 23.81
N LYS A 58 -1.20 2.70 23.10
CA LYS A 58 -1.62 1.33 23.49
C LYS A 58 -3.14 1.19 23.64
N ASP A 59 -3.89 1.97 22.87
CA ASP A 59 -5.34 1.93 22.87
C ASP A 59 -5.86 0.62 22.23
N ILE A 60 -6.90 0.07 22.83
CA ILE A 60 -7.60 -1.09 22.28
C ILE A 60 -8.63 -0.56 21.28
N MET A 61 -8.38 -0.80 19.99
CA MET A 61 -9.30 -0.38 18.94
C MET A 61 -10.45 -1.38 18.80
N ASP A 62 -11.69 -0.89 18.95
CA ASP A 62 -12.90 -1.70 18.73
C ASP A 62 -12.90 -2.35 17.34
N GLY A 63 -12.39 -1.63 16.33
CA GLY A 63 -12.23 -2.12 14.97
C GLY A 63 -11.35 -3.38 14.84
N ASP A 64 -10.39 -3.57 15.73
CA ASP A 64 -9.54 -4.76 15.74
C ASP A 64 -10.31 -5.99 16.20
N GLN A 65 -11.17 -5.84 17.22
CA GLN A 65 -12.01 -6.91 17.74
C GLN A 65 -13.10 -7.28 16.74
N ILE A 66 -13.78 -6.29 16.17
CA ILE A 66 -14.84 -6.49 15.16
C ILE A 66 -14.25 -7.16 13.92
N GLY A 67 -13.13 -6.66 13.41
CA GLY A 67 -12.50 -7.21 12.21
C GLY A 67 -12.04 -8.65 12.41
N TYR A 68 -11.44 -8.97 13.57
CA TYR A 68 -11.08 -10.34 13.91
C TYR A 68 -12.29 -11.24 14.04
N ALA A 69 -13.35 -10.81 14.73
CA ALA A 69 -14.58 -11.59 14.90
C ALA A 69 -15.25 -11.91 13.56
N LEU A 70 -15.35 -10.92 12.66
CA LEU A 70 -15.91 -11.10 11.32
C LEU A 70 -15.09 -12.08 10.48
N ILE A 71 -13.78 -11.94 10.45
CA ILE A 71 -12.92 -12.75 9.59
C ILE A 71 -12.71 -14.15 10.17
N SER A 72 -12.58 -14.30 11.49
CA SER A 72 -12.44 -15.59 12.14
C SER A 72 -13.72 -16.45 12.07
N SER A 73 -14.91 -15.83 11.97
CA SER A 73 -16.16 -16.57 11.77
C SER A 73 -16.16 -17.41 10.50
N LEU A 74 -15.38 -17.03 9.50
CA LEU A 74 -15.21 -17.78 8.26
C LEU A 74 -14.44 -19.10 8.45
N SER A 75 -13.81 -19.33 9.60
CA SER A 75 -13.07 -20.57 9.91
C SER A 75 -13.95 -21.83 9.93
N ALA A 76 -15.26 -21.66 10.05
CA ALA A 76 -16.24 -22.74 9.93
C ALA A 76 -16.35 -23.31 8.50
N ILE A 77 -15.83 -22.62 7.48
CA ILE A 77 -15.88 -23.09 6.09
C ILE A 77 -14.79 -24.16 5.87
N PRO A 78 -15.15 -25.40 5.51
CA PRO A 78 -14.18 -26.46 5.30
C PRO A 78 -13.16 -26.11 4.20
N GLY A 79 -11.88 -26.35 4.46
CA GLY A 79 -10.79 -26.10 3.51
C GLY A 79 -10.36 -24.64 3.36
N LEU A 80 -11.11 -23.68 3.91
CA LEU A 80 -10.75 -22.26 3.80
C LEU A 80 -9.43 -21.96 4.50
N THR A 81 -9.15 -22.57 5.64
CA THR A 81 -7.90 -22.33 6.38
C THR A 81 -6.67 -22.73 5.56
N ASP A 82 -6.71 -23.85 4.85
CA ASP A 82 -5.59 -24.31 4.01
C ASP A 82 -5.43 -23.41 2.77
N PHE A 83 -6.53 -22.97 2.20
CA PHE A 83 -6.52 -21.98 1.13
C PHE A 83 -5.89 -20.67 1.59
N VAL A 84 -6.30 -20.14 2.75
CA VAL A 84 -5.77 -18.89 3.31
C VAL A 84 -4.28 -19.01 3.66
N ARG A 85 -3.85 -20.17 4.20
CA ARG A 85 -2.43 -20.46 4.41
C ARG A 85 -1.64 -20.45 3.11
N THR A 86 -2.20 -20.96 2.02
CA THR A 86 -1.55 -20.95 0.71
C THR A 86 -1.47 -19.53 0.16
N VAL A 87 -2.57 -18.79 0.21
CA VAL A 87 -2.64 -17.41 -0.32
C VAL A 87 -1.71 -16.46 0.43
N THR A 88 -1.55 -16.63 1.76
CA THR A 88 -0.66 -15.74 2.52
C THR A 88 0.79 -15.81 2.06
N HIS A 89 1.24 -16.94 1.51
CA HIS A 89 2.60 -17.09 0.97
C HIS A 89 2.90 -16.19 -0.24
N LEU A 90 1.88 -15.71 -0.95
CA LEU A 90 2.06 -14.69 -1.98
C LEU A 90 2.55 -13.35 -1.40
N GLY A 91 2.40 -13.13 -0.10
CA GLY A 91 2.90 -11.98 0.64
C GLY A 91 4.27 -12.19 1.30
N ASP A 92 4.89 -13.35 1.14
CA ASP A 92 6.20 -13.63 1.69
C ASP A 92 7.32 -12.99 0.85
N PRO A 93 8.43 -12.57 1.47
CA PRO A 93 9.60 -12.07 0.73
C PRO A 93 10.12 -13.04 -0.34
N ALA A 94 10.06 -14.35 -0.07
CA ALA A 94 10.48 -15.39 -1.02
C ALA A 94 9.62 -15.37 -2.30
N ALA A 95 8.30 -15.16 -2.18
CA ALA A 95 7.40 -15.06 -3.33
C ALA A 95 7.76 -13.85 -4.21
N TYR A 96 8.05 -12.70 -3.59
CA TYR A 96 8.47 -11.50 -4.34
C TYR A 96 9.77 -11.73 -5.09
N VAL A 97 10.76 -12.42 -4.47
CA VAL A 97 12.02 -12.77 -5.12
C VAL A 97 11.77 -13.69 -6.33
N VAL A 98 11.02 -14.78 -6.14
CA VAL A 98 10.69 -15.72 -7.22
C VAL A 98 9.95 -15.03 -8.36
N MET A 99 8.94 -14.21 -8.06
CA MET A 99 8.19 -13.49 -9.08
C MET A 99 9.07 -12.46 -9.81
N THR A 100 9.99 -11.79 -9.09
CA THR A 100 10.94 -10.87 -9.72
C THR A 100 11.90 -11.60 -10.65
N LEU A 101 12.39 -12.78 -10.26
CA LEU A 101 13.23 -13.61 -11.11
C LEU A 101 12.48 -14.08 -12.37
N ILE A 102 11.23 -14.49 -12.24
CA ILE A 102 10.38 -14.83 -13.39
C ILE A 102 10.24 -13.60 -14.32
N MET A 103 10.00 -12.43 -13.75
CA MET A 103 9.91 -11.19 -14.54
C MET A 103 11.23 -10.85 -15.25
N LEU A 104 12.38 -11.10 -14.62
CA LEU A 104 13.71 -10.92 -15.24
C LEU A 104 13.88 -11.77 -16.50
N THR A 105 13.33 -12.98 -16.50
CA THR A 105 13.44 -13.88 -17.66
C THR A 105 12.47 -13.50 -18.78
N LEU A 106 11.28 -12.99 -18.42
CA LEU A 106 10.23 -12.61 -19.37
C LEU A 106 10.44 -11.22 -19.97
N PHE A 107 10.93 -10.28 -19.16
CA PHE A 107 11.13 -8.89 -19.58
C PHE A 107 12.64 -8.57 -19.59
N ARG A 108 13.23 -8.45 -20.78
CA ARG A 108 14.67 -8.12 -20.97
C ARG A 108 15.06 -6.70 -20.52
N HIS A 109 14.16 -5.97 -19.86
CA HIS A 109 14.35 -4.55 -19.55
C HIS A 109 14.98 -4.35 -18.17
N LYS A 110 16.31 -4.19 -18.15
CA LYS A 110 17.11 -4.01 -16.94
C LYS A 110 16.65 -2.86 -16.03
N HIS A 111 16.06 -1.82 -16.61
CA HIS A 111 15.59 -0.66 -15.83
C HIS A 111 14.36 -1.00 -14.99
N ILE A 112 13.32 -1.64 -15.54
CA ILE A 112 12.12 -2.04 -14.80
C ILE A 112 12.47 -3.01 -13.69
N THR A 113 13.33 -3.99 -13.96
CA THR A 113 13.77 -4.93 -12.93
C THR A 113 14.46 -4.23 -11.77
N ARG A 114 15.35 -3.28 -12.05
CA ARG A 114 16.00 -2.48 -11.00
C ARG A 114 14.98 -1.73 -10.15
N VAL A 115 13.98 -1.14 -10.79
CA VAL A 115 12.89 -0.45 -10.06
C VAL A 115 12.08 -1.42 -9.21
N ILE A 116 11.76 -2.62 -9.67
CA ILE A 116 11.05 -3.63 -8.88
C ILE A 116 11.89 -4.06 -7.65
N ILE A 117 13.17 -4.35 -7.84
CA ILE A 117 14.06 -4.75 -6.75
C ILE A 117 14.18 -3.64 -5.69
N LEU A 118 14.42 -2.40 -6.12
CA LEU A 118 14.54 -1.27 -5.21
C LEU A 118 13.22 -1.00 -4.46
N ASN A 119 12.08 -1.20 -5.11
CA ASN A 119 10.78 -1.10 -4.46
C ASN A 119 10.64 -2.07 -3.28
N ILE A 120 10.98 -3.35 -3.48
CA ILE A 120 10.90 -4.37 -2.43
C ILE A 120 11.86 -4.07 -1.29
N ILE A 121 13.10 -3.70 -1.60
CA ILE A 121 14.11 -3.34 -0.59
C ILE A 121 13.63 -2.16 0.24
N ASN A 122 13.18 -1.08 -0.40
CA ASN A 122 12.78 0.14 0.29
C ASN A 122 11.54 -0.07 1.16
N VAL A 123 10.52 -0.80 0.68
CA VAL A 123 9.33 -1.08 1.50
C VAL A 123 9.66 -2.00 2.67
N GLY A 124 10.57 -2.97 2.48
CA GLY A 124 11.06 -3.83 3.55
C GLY A 124 11.80 -3.06 4.63
N LEU A 125 12.69 -2.16 4.24
CA LEU A 125 13.40 -1.26 5.17
C LEU A 125 12.44 -0.33 5.91
N LEU A 126 11.49 0.27 5.20
CA LEU A 126 10.46 1.12 5.79
C LEU A 126 9.64 0.35 6.83
N ASN A 127 9.21 -0.88 6.52
CA ASN A 127 8.48 -1.73 7.46
C ASN A 127 9.30 -2.05 8.69
N LEU A 128 10.58 -2.40 8.52
CA LEU A 128 11.49 -2.70 9.62
C LEU A 128 11.67 -1.48 10.54
N ILE A 129 11.87 -0.30 9.99
CA ILE A 129 12.01 0.96 10.75
C ILE A 129 10.74 1.24 11.55
N LEU A 130 9.57 1.20 10.91
CA LEU A 130 8.29 1.49 11.56
C LEU A 130 7.98 0.49 12.69
N LYS A 131 8.24 -0.80 12.48
CA LYS A 131 8.08 -1.83 13.51
C LYS A 131 8.94 -1.59 14.74
N ASN A 132 10.19 -1.18 14.53
CA ASN A 132 11.11 -0.91 15.65
C ASN A 132 10.79 0.41 16.38
N ILE A 133 10.12 1.35 15.74
CA ILE A 133 9.64 2.57 16.38
C ILE A 133 8.38 2.30 17.21
N LEU A 134 7.38 1.62 16.61
CA LEU A 134 6.03 1.50 17.20
C LEU A 134 5.88 0.28 18.13
N GLN A 135 6.68 -0.74 17.98
CA GLN A 135 6.86 -1.90 18.88
C GLN A 135 5.55 -2.55 19.38
N ARG A 136 4.50 -2.56 18.57
CA ARG A 136 3.21 -3.15 18.94
C ARG A 136 3.34 -4.67 19.15
N PRO A 137 2.88 -5.24 20.28
CA PRO A 137 2.80 -6.69 20.44
C PRO A 137 1.77 -7.28 19.47
N ARG A 138 1.93 -8.56 19.14
CA ARG A 138 0.95 -9.30 18.32
C ARG A 138 -0.31 -9.65 19.11
N PRO A 139 -1.44 -9.97 18.40
CA PRO A 139 -2.64 -10.46 19.05
C PRO A 139 -2.35 -11.64 20.00
N LEU A 140 -2.97 -11.61 21.17
CA LEU A 140 -2.96 -12.72 22.10
C LEU A 140 -4.02 -13.73 21.66
N GLY A 141 -3.62 -14.90 21.18
CA GLY A 141 -4.56 -15.92 20.73
C GLY A 141 -3.88 -17.03 19.92
N PRO A 142 -4.65 -17.98 19.41
CA PRO A 142 -4.10 -19.03 18.59
C PRO A 142 -3.64 -18.46 17.24
N HIS A 143 -2.34 -18.52 16.99
CA HIS A 143 -1.78 -18.20 15.69
C HIS A 143 -1.81 -19.45 14.79
N LEU A 144 -2.47 -19.37 13.65
CA LEU A 144 -2.56 -20.48 12.71
C LEU A 144 -1.31 -20.64 11.82
N VAL A 145 -0.39 -19.69 11.90
CA VAL A 145 0.95 -19.71 11.26
C VAL A 145 1.98 -19.08 12.19
N ALA A 146 3.25 -19.45 12.01
CA ALA A 146 4.33 -18.85 12.77
C ALA A 146 4.48 -17.35 12.42
N ALA A 147 4.67 -16.54 13.45
CA ALA A 147 4.92 -15.12 13.30
C ALA A 147 5.82 -14.62 14.44
N SER A 148 6.81 -13.79 14.09
CA SER A 148 7.78 -13.25 15.04
C SER A 148 7.88 -11.73 14.94
N GLY A 149 8.46 -11.10 15.97
CA GLY A 149 8.66 -9.65 16.03
C GLY A 149 7.36 -8.85 16.20
N PHE A 150 7.44 -7.54 16.03
CA PHE A 150 6.35 -6.60 16.24
C PHE A 150 5.21 -6.73 15.23
N SER A 151 4.01 -6.30 15.63
CA SER A 151 2.79 -6.45 14.85
C SER A 151 2.59 -5.32 13.84
N PHE A 152 2.69 -4.07 14.27
CA PHE A 152 2.35 -2.88 13.47
C PHE A 152 3.58 -2.23 12.81
N PRO A 153 3.46 -1.82 11.54
CA PRO A 153 2.44 -2.21 10.57
C PRO A 153 2.68 -3.60 9.97
N SER A 154 1.64 -4.21 9.37
CA SER A 154 1.75 -5.54 8.76
C SER A 154 2.70 -5.53 7.54
N GLY A 155 3.77 -6.33 7.61
CA GLY A 155 4.75 -6.43 6.52
C GLY A 155 4.17 -7.08 5.25
N HIS A 156 3.26 -8.06 5.39
CA HIS A 156 2.54 -8.66 4.26
C HIS A 156 1.62 -7.65 3.56
N ALA A 157 0.90 -6.81 4.33
CA ALA A 157 0.07 -5.76 3.76
C ALA A 157 0.92 -4.69 3.04
N MET A 158 2.00 -4.22 3.67
CA MET A 158 2.91 -3.26 3.05
C MET A 158 3.56 -3.82 1.78
N GLY A 159 4.15 -5.01 1.87
CA GLY A 159 4.84 -5.64 0.76
C GLY A 159 3.90 -5.96 -0.41
N SER A 160 2.71 -6.49 -0.12
CA SER A 160 1.75 -6.82 -1.17
C SER A 160 1.28 -5.58 -1.93
N LEU A 161 0.94 -4.49 -1.24
CA LEU A 161 0.52 -3.26 -1.91
C LEU A 161 1.66 -2.61 -2.68
N ALA A 162 2.88 -2.58 -2.13
CA ALA A 162 4.03 -2.04 -2.85
C ALA A 162 4.38 -2.87 -4.08
N PHE A 163 4.38 -4.20 -3.97
CA PHE A 163 4.77 -5.09 -5.06
C PHE A 163 3.67 -5.20 -6.12
N TYR A 164 2.49 -5.72 -5.76
CA TYR A 164 1.41 -5.92 -6.71
C TYR A 164 0.78 -4.60 -7.18
N GLY A 165 0.83 -3.54 -6.36
CA GLY A 165 0.42 -2.19 -6.77
C GLY A 165 1.35 -1.61 -7.84
N LEU A 166 2.67 -1.87 -7.75
CA LEU A 166 3.59 -1.53 -8.83
C LEU A 166 3.26 -2.32 -10.11
N PHE A 167 2.91 -3.61 -10.00
CA PHE A 167 2.45 -4.39 -11.15
C PHE A 167 1.14 -3.86 -11.75
N MET A 168 0.19 -3.41 -10.92
CA MET A 168 -1.01 -2.71 -11.43
C MET A 168 -0.63 -1.51 -12.30
N TYR A 169 0.33 -0.73 -11.86
CA TYR A 169 0.82 0.43 -12.63
C TYR A 169 1.49 -0.01 -13.94
N LEU A 170 2.32 -1.04 -13.92
CA LEU A 170 2.95 -1.59 -15.14
C LEU A 170 1.89 -2.16 -16.11
N ILE A 171 0.90 -2.89 -15.62
CA ILE A 171 -0.23 -3.36 -16.42
C ILE A 171 -0.97 -2.18 -17.06
N TYR A 172 -1.23 -1.12 -16.29
CA TYR A 172 -1.85 0.09 -16.82
C TYR A 172 -1.06 0.73 -17.95
N LEU A 173 0.28 0.77 -17.87
CA LEU A 173 1.14 1.38 -18.86
C LEU A 173 1.33 0.53 -20.12
N TYR A 174 1.51 -0.79 -19.97
CA TYR A 174 2.01 -1.65 -21.05
C TYR A 174 0.97 -2.61 -21.65
N VAL A 175 -0.17 -2.83 -21.01
CA VAL A 175 -1.23 -3.68 -21.58
C VAL A 175 -2.16 -2.85 -22.47
N PRO A 176 -2.13 -3.00 -23.83
CA PRO A 176 -2.91 -2.16 -24.71
C PRO A 176 -4.40 -2.51 -24.68
N ASN A 177 -4.75 -3.79 -24.54
CA ASN A 177 -6.12 -4.24 -24.51
C ASN A 177 -6.83 -3.78 -23.23
N ARG A 178 -7.85 -2.93 -23.37
CA ARG A 178 -8.56 -2.33 -22.23
C ARG A 178 -9.20 -3.37 -21.29
N LYS A 179 -9.81 -4.43 -21.85
CA LYS A 179 -10.46 -5.47 -21.04
C LYS A 179 -9.42 -6.25 -20.22
N LEU A 180 -8.34 -6.67 -20.88
CA LEU A 180 -7.26 -7.41 -20.22
C LEU A 180 -6.54 -6.55 -19.19
N ARG A 181 -6.33 -5.27 -19.44
CA ARG A 181 -5.76 -4.30 -18.51
C ARG A 181 -6.57 -4.20 -17.23
N TRP A 182 -7.89 -3.95 -17.34
CA TRP A 182 -8.76 -3.88 -16.16
C TRP A 182 -8.86 -5.21 -15.42
N ALA A 183 -8.94 -6.33 -16.12
CA ALA A 183 -8.94 -7.66 -15.49
C ALA A 183 -7.65 -7.93 -14.71
N GLY A 184 -6.48 -7.59 -15.28
CA GLY A 184 -5.20 -7.72 -14.62
C GLY A 184 -5.06 -6.83 -13.39
N MET A 185 -5.50 -5.57 -13.48
CA MET A 185 -5.50 -4.66 -12.34
C MET A 185 -6.42 -5.14 -11.22
N LEU A 186 -7.63 -5.63 -11.56
CA LEU A 186 -8.57 -6.19 -10.60
C LEU A 186 -7.99 -7.44 -9.92
N LEU A 187 -7.33 -8.31 -10.66
CA LEU A 187 -6.66 -9.49 -10.12
C LEU A 187 -5.60 -9.10 -9.08
N MET A 188 -4.76 -8.10 -9.39
CA MET A 188 -3.74 -7.62 -8.43
C MET A 188 -4.41 -7.03 -7.18
N ALA A 189 -5.49 -6.25 -7.33
CA ALA A 189 -6.23 -5.70 -6.20
C ALA A 189 -6.83 -6.79 -5.30
N ILE A 190 -7.38 -7.85 -5.90
CA ILE A 190 -7.91 -9.02 -5.16
C ILE A 190 -6.77 -9.71 -4.40
N ILE A 191 -5.61 -9.94 -5.02
CA ILE A 191 -4.45 -10.57 -4.38
C ILE A 191 -4.00 -9.74 -3.16
N ILE A 192 -3.87 -8.42 -3.31
CA ILE A 192 -3.52 -7.51 -2.21
C ILE A 192 -4.52 -7.65 -1.06
N GLY A 193 -5.82 -7.58 -1.35
CA GLY A 193 -6.88 -7.73 -0.35
C GLY A 193 -6.85 -9.09 0.36
N CYS A 194 -6.72 -10.17 -0.40
CA CYS A 194 -6.64 -11.53 0.14
C CYS A 194 -5.43 -11.72 1.05
N ILE A 195 -4.25 -11.20 0.67
CA ILE A 195 -3.05 -11.27 1.50
C ILE A 195 -3.27 -10.54 2.83
N GLY A 196 -3.81 -9.32 2.82
CA GLY A 196 -4.06 -8.60 4.07
C GLY A 196 -5.09 -9.28 4.96
N MET A 197 -6.23 -9.68 4.39
CA MET A 197 -7.26 -10.41 5.13
C MET A 197 -6.75 -11.75 5.70
N SER A 198 -5.86 -12.43 4.98
CA SER A 198 -5.25 -13.67 5.48
C SER A 198 -4.51 -13.46 6.80
N ARG A 199 -3.88 -12.29 7.01
CA ARG A 199 -3.10 -12.03 8.24
C ARG A 199 -3.99 -11.86 9.47
N ILE A 200 -5.19 -11.30 9.28
CA ILE A 200 -6.21 -11.18 10.33
C ILE A 200 -6.81 -12.56 10.62
N TYR A 201 -7.19 -13.32 9.56
CA TYR A 201 -7.74 -14.66 9.68
C TYR A 201 -6.80 -15.63 10.41
N LEU A 202 -5.51 -15.55 10.10
CA LEU A 202 -4.48 -16.40 10.71
C LEU A 202 -4.09 -15.96 12.13
N GLY A 203 -4.71 -14.89 12.67
CA GLY A 203 -4.56 -14.41 14.04
C GLY A 203 -3.23 -13.73 14.34
N VAL A 204 -2.42 -13.40 13.32
CA VAL A 204 -1.06 -12.88 13.52
C VAL A 204 -0.95 -11.37 13.46
N HIS A 205 -2.01 -10.68 12.99
CA HIS A 205 -2.10 -9.23 12.91
C HIS A 205 -3.49 -8.73 13.29
N TYR A 206 -3.55 -7.55 13.86
CA TYR A 206 -4.78 -6.80 14.05
C TYR A 206 -5.25 -6.20 12.71
N THR A 207 -6.55 -5.86 12.63
CA THR A 207 -7.11 -5.18 11.45
C THR A 207 -6.42 -3.85 11.17
N SER A 208 -6.15 -3.08 12.22
CA SER A 208 -5.42 -1.82 12.15
C SER A 208 -3.98 -1.97 11.66
N ASP A 209 -3.29 -3.10 11.96
CA ASP A 209 -1.95 -3.37 11.41
C ASP A 209 -1.99 -3.49 9.88
N VAL A 210 -3.03 -4.14 9.35
CA VAL A 210 -3.21 -4.34 7.91
C VAL A 210 -3.58 -3.04 7.23
N LEU A 211 -4.54 -2.29 7.79
CA LEU A 211 -4.95 -0.99 7.27
C LEU A 211 -3.81 0.02 7.32
N GLY A 212 -3.09 0.11 8.45
CA GLY A 212 -1.91 0.96 8.58
C GLY A 212 -0.82 0.59 7.58
N GLY A 213 -0.61 -0.72 7.36
CA GLY A 213 0.29 -1.22 6.32
C GLY A 213 -0.12 -0.76 4.92
N TYR A 214 -1.41 -0.81 4.59
CA TYR A 214 -1.91 -0.33 3.31
C TYR A 214 -1.80 1.19 3.17
N PHE A 215 -2.14 1.96 4.19
CA PHE A 215 -2.06 3.42 4.13
C PHE A 215 -0.63 3.90 3.88
N ILE A 216 0.34 3.45 4.67
CA ILE A 216 1.73 3.89 4.50
C ILE A 216 2.32 3.40 3.17
N SER A 217 1.97 2.19 2.75
CA SER A 217 2.46 1.63 1.49
C SER A 217 1.84 2.31 0.27
N LEU A 218 0.58 2.76 0.35
CA LEU A 218 -0.06 3.55 -0.71
C LEU A 218 0.65 4.89 -0.91
N ALA A 219 0.87 5.63 0.18
CA ALA A 219 1.60 6.89 0.14
C ALA A 219 3.02 6.69 -0.42
N TYR A 220 3.75 5.70 0.09
CA TYR A 220 5.06 5.31 -0.38
C TYR A 220 5.07 4.98 -1.88
N LEU A 221 4.17 4.11 -2.34
CA LEU A 221 4.12 3.64 -3.72
C LEU A 221 3.85 4.78 -4.71
N ILE A 222 2.93 5.68 -4.38
CA ILE A 222 2.63 6.84 -5.22
C ILE A 222 3.88 7.72 -5.38
N VAL A 223 4.57 8.01 -4.29
CA VAL A 223 5.81 8.81 -4.31
C VAL A 223 6.90 8.06 -5.08
N TYR A 224 7.05 6.75 -4.84
CA TYR A 224 8.03 5.91 -5.52
C TYR A 224 7.83 5.88 -7.05
N ILE A 225 6.60 5.69 -7.51
CA ILE A 225 6.24 5.74 -8.93
C ILE A 225 6.57 7.13 -9.52
N ARG A 226 6.28 8.20 -8.80
CA ARG A 226 6.59 9.58 -9.26
C ARG A 226 8.09 9.80 -9.44
N ILE A 227 8.91 9.35 -8.49
CA ILE A 227 10.38 9.49 -8.54
C ILE A 227 10.95 8.65 -9.68
N THR A 228 10.41 7.45 -9.91
CA THR A 228 10.95 6.51 -10.90
C THR A 228 10.30 6.62 -12.28
N ARG A 229 9.37 7.55 -12.48
CA ARG A 229 8.61 7.71 -13.71
C ARG A 229 9.46 7.81 -14.96
N HIS A 230 10.57 8.53 -14.92
CA HIS A 230 11.48 8.69 -16.05
C HIS A 230 12.04 7.36 -16.60
N TYR A 231 12.15 6.32 -15.76
CA TYR A 231 12.57 4.98 -16.22
C TYR A 231 11.49 4.27 -17.05
N TYR A 232 10.21 4.54 -16.77
CA TYR A 232 9.09 3.97 -17.52
C TYR A 232 8.87 4.70 -18.85
N ASP A 233 9.00 6.02 -18.84
CA ASP A 233 8.81 6.86 -20.02
C ASP A 233 9.87 6.53 -21.08
N LYS A 234 11.14 6.42 -20.70
CA LYS A 234 12.25 6.03 -21.59
C LYS A 234 12.01 4.68 -22.26
N GLN A 235 11.51 3.70 -21.51
CA GLN A 235 11.26 2.39 -22.07
C GLN A 235 10.07 2.35 -23.04
N LYS A 236 9.10 3.24 -22.88
CA LYS A 236 7.99 3.35 -23.80
C LYS A 236 8.43 3.90 -25.14
N GLU A 237 9.43 4.78 -25.15
CA GLU A 237 10.08 5.26 -26.39
C GLU A 237 10.82 4.12 -27.10
N ASP A 238 11.64 3.34 -26.35
CA ASP A 238 12.40 2.19 -26.89
C ASP A 238 11.52 1.05 -27.47
N LEU A 239 10.23 1.01 -27.17
CA LEU A 239 9.27 0.02 -27.70
C LEU A 239 8.57 0.48 -28.99
N HIS A 240 8.68 1.76 -29.34
CA HIS A 240 8.05 2.36 -30.51
C HIS A 240 9.03 2.64 -31.65
N ASP A 241 10.33 2.49 -31.37
CA ASP A 241 11.44 2.49 -32.36
C ASP A 241 11.79 1.03 -32.75
#